data_a1affb4123c99cfd561c2aa1581a9a2b
#
_entry.id   a1affb4123c99cfd561c2aa1581a9a2b
#
_cell.length_a   1.000
_cell.length_b   1.000
_cell.length_c   1.000
_cell.angle_alpha   90.00
_cell.angle_beta   90.00
_cell.angle_gamma   90.00
#
_symmetry.space_group_name_H-M   'P 1'
#
loop_
_entity.id
_entity.type
_entity.pdbx_description
1 polymer ?
#
loop_
_entity_poly.entity_id
_entity_poly.type
_entity_poly.pdbx_seq_one_letter_code
_entity_poly.pdbx_strand_id
1 'polypeptide(L)'
;MKRYKQFAIFLLTICIAFALAACGDSEPDVFTSLQSFEFHFFPEEYEEEYNEYEKTITLEEDREYQFQVNAACKSGKIAINMIYGNAEAKKYTVNSSVPCSDTISIPANITDTVCFTITITPETKGDVVVEVYVR
;
A
#
# COMPACT_ATOMS: atom_id res chain seq x y z
N MET A 1 -0.07 -57.69 6.14
CA MET A 1 -0.23 -56.72 7.23
C MET A 1 1.04 -55.94 7.60
N LYS A 2 2.21 -56.53 7.54
CA LYS A 2 3.46 -55.83 7.84
C LYS A 2 3.81 -54.70 6.84
N ARG A 3 3.39 -54.82 5.58
CA ARG A 3 3.67 -53.78 4.55
C ARG A 3 2.87 -52.52 4.74
N TYR A 4 1.67 -52.58 5.32
CA TYR A 4 0.85 -51.37 5.59
C TYR A 4 1.36 -50.55 6.72
N LYS A 5 1.97 -51.19 7.74
CA LYS A 5 2.56 -50.46 8.88
C LYS A 5 3.80 -49.66 8.45
N GLN A 6 4.61 -50.22 7.55
CA GLN A 6 5.78 -49.53 7.00
C GLN A 6 5.38 -48.37 6.11
N PHE A 7 4.30 -48.51 5.32
CA PHE A 7 3.79 -47.45 4.48
C PHE A 7 3.20 -46.30 5.30
N ALA A 8 2.47 -46.61 6.38
CA ALA A 8 1.92 -45.60 7.27
C ALA A 8 3.01 -44.81 8.02
N ILE A 9 4.06 -45.48 8.45
CA ILE A 9 5.21 -44.83 9.10
C ILE A 9 5.96 -43.94 8.10
N PHE A 10 6.14 -44.39 6.87
CA PHE A 10 6.80 -43.62 5.82
C PHE A 10 5.99 -42.39 5.43
N LEU A 11 4.67 -42.50 5.33
CA LEU A 11 3.77 -41.39 5.04
C LEU A 11 3.77 -40.37 6.19
N LEU A 12 3.79 -40.84 7.44
CA LEU A 12 3.84 -39.99 8.62
C LEU A 12 5.17 -39.21 8.69
N THR A 13 6.26 -39.89 8.33
CA THR A 13 7.60 -39.23 8.31
C THR A 13 7.69 -38.14 7.23
N ILE A 14 7.07 -38.38 6.07
CA ILE A 14 6.98 -37.37 5.00
C ILE A 14 6.12 -36.18 5.45
N CYS A 15 5.00 -36.40 6.10
CA CYS A 15 4.14 -35.32 6.61
C CYS A 15 4.86 -34.47 7.68
N ILE A 16 5.66 -35.10 8.57
CA ILE A 16 6.45 -34.39 9.57
C ILE A 16 7.58 -33.58 8.90
N ALA A 17 8.23 -34.13 7.89
CA ALA A 17 9.25 -33.41 7.14
C ALA A 17 8.68 -32.18 6.39
N PHE A 18 7.48 -32.28 5.84
CA PHE A 18 6.79 -31.13 5.24
C PHE A 18 6.36 -30.08 6.27
N ALA A 19 5.92 -30.49 7.46
CA ALA A 19 5.58 -29.58 8.53
C ALA A 19 6.80 -28.81 9.06
N LEU A 20 7.96 -29.47 9.15
CA LEU A 20 9.22 -28.82 9.54
C LEU A 20 9.77 -27.89 8.46
N ALA A 21 9.55 -28.18 7.19
CA ALA A 21 9.94 -27.29 6.08
C ALA A 21 9.02 -26.05 6.01
N ALA A 22 7.78 -26.14 6.47
CA ALA A 22 6.87 -24.99 6.55
C ALA A 22 7.15 -24.06 7.74
N CYS A 23 7.90 -24.51 8.73
CA CYS A 23 8.38 -23.71 9.87
C CYS A 23 9.79 -23.15 9.66
N GLY A 24 10.26 -23.05 8.44
CA GLY A 24 11.55 -22.46 8.11
C GLY A 24 11.62 -20.98 8.51
N ASP A 25 12.55 -20.68 9.40
CA ASP A 25 12.75 -19.43 10.15
C ASP A 25 13.24 -18.24 9.34
N SER A 26 12.95 -18.06 8.14
CA SER A 26 13.21 -16.78 7.51
C SER A 26 11.94 -16.32 6.84
N GLU A 27 11.22 -15.48 7.53
CA GLU A 27 10.35 -14.52 6.86
C GLU A 27 11.19 -13.91 5.73
N PRO A 28 10.86 -14.14 4.47
CA PRO A 28 11.57 -13.44 3.42
C PRO A 28 11.40 -11.96 3.68
N ASP A 29 12.46 -11.21 3.50
CA ASP A 29 12.53 -9.75 3.59
C ASP A 29 11.68 -9.09 2.47
N VAL A 30 10.41 -9.47 2.41
CA VAL A 30 9.46 -9.12 1.36
C VAL A 30 8.35 -8.27 1.96
N PHE A 31 8.06 -7.18 1.31
CA PHE A 31 6.90 -6.37 1.62
C PHE A 31 5.60 -7.13 1.34
N THR A 32 4.69 -7.09 2.31
CA THR A 32 3.35 -7.67 2.18
C THR A 32 2.30 -6.56 2.16
N SER A 33 1.25 -6.76 1.38
CA SER A 33 0.15 -5.80 1.30
C SER A 33 -0.55 -5.67 2.64
N LEU A 34 -0.65 -4.45 3.14
CA LEU A 34 -1.32 -4.13 4.40
C LEU A 34 -2.73 -3.58 4.18
N GLN A 35 -2.84 -2.56 3.36
CA GLN A 35 -4.10 -1.89 3.04
C GLN A 35 -3.99 -1.12 1.73
N SER A 36 -5.14 -0.76 1.18
CA SER A 36 -5.24 0.18 0.06
C SER A 36 -6.39 1.14 0.29
N PHE A 37 -6.33 2.30 -0.33
CA PHE A 37 -7.43 3.23 -0.39
C PHE A 37 -7.49 3.89 -1.76
N GLU A 38 -8.71 4.22 -2.18
CA GLU A 38 -9.00 4.76 -3.50
C GLU A 38 -9.91 5.97 -3.40
N PHE A 39 -9.67 6.94 -4.26
CA PHE A 39 -10.55 8.07 -4.48
C PHE A 39 -10.92 8.14 -5.96
N HIS A 40 -12.20 8.28 -6.23
CA HIS A 40 -12.75 8.45 -7.57
C HIS A 40 -13.43 9.81 -7.65
N PHE A 41 -13.04 10.60 -8.63
CA PHE A 41 -13.54 11.98 -8.79
C PHE A 41 -14.33 12.13 -10.08
N PHE A 42 -15.48 12.75 -9.96
CA PHE A 42 -16.38 13.07 -11.07
C PHE A 42 -16.78 14.55 -11.01
N PRO A 43 -16.80 15.29 -12.13
CA PRO A 43 -17.18 16.70 -12.13
C PRO A 43 -18.56 16.97 -11.56
N GLU A 44 -19.50 16.02 -11.74
CA GLU A 44 -20.88 16.12 -11.25
C GLU A 44 -20.98 16.08 -9.72
N GLU A 45 -19.99 15.51 -9.07
CA GLU A 45 -19.91 15.36 -7.61
C GLU A 45 -19.06 16.44 -6.94
N TYR A 46 -18.51 17.37 -7.73
CA TYR A 46 -17.66 18.43 -7.19
C TYR A 46 -18.48 19.43 -6.36
N GLU A 47 -17.98 19.68 -5.15
CA GLU A 47 -18.48 20.72 -4.25
C GLU A 47 -17.30 21.58 -3.80
N GLU A 48 -17.42 22.90 -3.93
CA GLU A 48 -16.34 23.85 -3.61
C GLU A 48 -15.89 23.76 -2.13
N GLU A 49 -16.81 23.44 -1.23
CA GLU A 49 -16.55 23.27 0.21
C GLU A 49 -15.84 21.95 0.53
N TYR A 50 -15.87 20.97 -0.39
CA TYR A 50 -15.35 19.62 -0.21
C TYR A 50 -14.39 19.22 -1.34
N ASN A 51 -13.50 20.12 -1.75
CA ASN A 51 -12.52 19.86 -2.79
C ASN A 51 -11.19 19.31 -2.28
N GLU A 52 -11.06 19.13 -0.96
CA GLU A 52 -9.87 18.60 -0.32
C GLU A 52 -10.22 17.36 0.50
N TYR A 53 -9.41 16.33 0.34
CA TYR A 53 -9.55 15.03 1.01
C TYR A 53 -8.29 14.71 1.78
N GLU A 54 -8.44 14.23 3.00
CA GLU A 54 -7.33 13.87 3.85
C GLU A 54 -7.40 12.42 4.28
N LYS A 55 -6.27 11.75 4.27
CA LYS A 55 -6.12 10.38 4.77
C LYS A 55 -4.85 10.27 5.59
N THR A 56 -4.99 9.92 6.86
CA THR A 56 -3.87 9.66 7.76
C THR A 56 -3.73 8.17 8.00
N ILE A 57 -2.50 7.69 7.93
CA ILE A 57 -2.13 6.29 8.18
C ILE A 57 -1.15 6.27 9.35
N THR A 58 -1.47 5.48 10.38
CA THR A 58 -0.59 5.25 11.52
C THR A 58 0.35 4.10 11.22
N LEU A 59 1.63 4.30 11.49
CA LEU A 59 2.69 3.32 11.29
C LEU A 59 3.09 2.70 12.63
N GLU A 60 3.38 1.40 12.61
CA GLU A 60 3.91 0.68 13.76
C GLU A 60 5.41 0.90 13.89
N GLU A 61 5.91 0.90 15.13
CA GLU A 61 7.34 0.94 15.40
C GLU A 61 8.06 -0.30 14.86
N ASP A 62 9.33 -0.11 14.54
CA ASP A 62 10.22 -1.20 14.07
C ASP A 62 9.77 -1.90 12.78
N ARG A 63 8.89 -1.27 12.00
CA ARG A 63 8.43 -1.76 10.70
C ARG A 63 8.81 -0.81 9.58
N GLU A 64 9.14 -1.37 8.43
CA GLU A 64 9.36 -0.61 7.21
C GLU A 64 8.11 -0.63 6.34
N TYR A 65 7.81 0.51 5.73
CA TYR A 65 6.63 0.67 4.89
C TYR A 65 7.01 1.10 3.47
N GLN A 66 6.18 0.70 2.53
CA GLN A 66 6.27 1.13 1.15
C GLN A 66 4.88 1.59 0.69
N PHE A 67 4.82 2.78 0.13
CA PHE A 67 3.60 3.37 -0.42
C PHE A 67 3.72 3.43 -1.93
N GLN A 68 2.79 2.80 -2.63
CA GLN A 68 2.66 2.92 -4.08
C GLN A 68 1.51 3.88 -4.37
N VAL A 69 1.83 5.03 -4.96
CA VAL A 69 0.88 6.09 -5.29
C VAL A 69 0.67 6.10 -6.80
N ASN A 70 -0.54 5.81 -7.22
CA ASN A 70 -0.96 5.83 -8.62
C ASN A 70 -2.14 6.78 -8.79
N ALA A 71 -2.04 7.69 -9.72
CA ALA A 71 -3.11 8.63 -10.03
C ALA A 71 -3.15 8.93 -11.52
N ALA A 72 -4.35 9.05 -12.05
CA ALA A 72 -4.62 9.43 -13.43
C ALA A 72 -5.85 10.31 -13.50
N CYS A 73 -5.86 11.22 -14.47
CA CYS A 73 -6.90 12.22 -14.63
C CYS A 73 -7.23 12.36 -16.11
N LYS A 74 -8.52 12.31 -16.45
CA LYS A 74 -9.01 12.53 -17.82
C LYS A 74 -9.26 14.00 -18.10
N SER A 75 -9.64 14.76 -17.07
CA SER A 75 -9.88 16.20 -17.11
C SER A 75 -9.63 16.82 -15.75
N GLY A 76 -9.39 18.12 -15.70
CA GLY A 76 -9.07 18.83 -14.48
C GLY A 76 -7.68 18.54 -13.94
N LYS A 77 -7.52 18.65 -12.64
CA LYS A 77 -6.23 18.50 -11.96
C LYS A 77 -6.42 17.85 -10.60
N ILE A 78 -5.48 16.96 -10.24
CA ILE A 78 -5.38 16.36 -8.91
C ILE A 78 -4.02 16.77 -8.34
N ALA A 79 -4.02 17.40 -7.17
CA ALA A 79 -2.82 17.68 -6.40
C ALA A 79 -2.75 16.73 -5.20
N ILE A 80 -1.64 16.03 -5.05
CA ILE A 80 -1.41 15.09 -3.96
C ILE A 80 -0.22 15.55 -3.15
N ASN A 81 -0.40 15.74 -1.84
CA ASN A 81 0.67 15.96 -0.89
C ASN A 81 0.77 14.78 0.06
N MET A 82 1.96 14.22 0.19
CA MET A 82 2.28 13.17 1.15
C MET A 82 3.29 13.71 2.15
N ILE A 83 2.90 13.77 3.41
CA ILE A 83 3.72 14.29 4.51
C ILE A 83 4.02 13.17 5.49
N TYR A 84 5.29 12.97 5.82
CA TYR A 84 5.73 12.02 6.82
C TYR A 84 6.91 12.56 7.63
N GLY A 85 6.79 12.51 8.95
CA GLY A 85 7.79 13.04 9.87
C GLY A 85 8.02 14.54 9.67
N ASN A 86 9.29 14.97 9.82
CA ASN A 86 9.74 16.34 9.56
C ASN A 86 10.31 16.53 8.16
N ALA A 87 10.09 15.55 7.27
CA ALA A 87 10.55 15.60 5.90
C ALA A 87 9.72 16.60 5.09
N GLU A 88 10.30 17.13 4.02
CA GLU A 88 9.54 17.88 3.03
C GLU A 88 8.45 16.99 2.42
N ALA A 89 7.28 17.58 2.21
CA ALA A 89 6.17 16.87 1.58
C ALA A 89 6.54 16.42 0.16
N LYS A 90 6.22 15.17 -0.16
CA LYS A 90 6.15 14.70 -1.54
C LYS A 90 4.92 15.30 -2.20
N LYS A 91 5.12 16.02 -3.31
CA LYS A 91 4.05 16.71 -4.04
C LYS A 91 3.94 16.18 -5.46
N TYR A 92 2.73 15.85 -5.85
CA TYR A 92 2.41 15.39 -7.19
C TYR A 92 1.30 16.25 -7.77
N THR A 93 1.44 16.63 -9.03
CA THR A 93 0.39 17.30 -9.80
C THR A 93 0.03 16.42 -10.99
N VAL A 94 -1.21 15.99 -11.05
CA VAL A 94 -1.73 15.07 -12.05
C VAL A 94 -2.75 15.80 -12.93
N ASN A 95 -2.59 15.68 -14.24
CA ASN A 95 -3.55 16.17 -15.22
C ASN A 95 -3.67 15.16 -16.37
N SER A 96 -4.44 15.48 -17.39
CA SER A 96 -4.70 14.54 -18.50
C SER A 96 -3.46 14.11 -19.27
N SER A 97 -2.37 14.87 -19.17
CA SER A 97 -1.09 14.61 -19.87
C SER A 97 -0.02 14.01 -18.95
N VAL A 98 -0.16 14.16 -17.64
CA VAL A 98 0.85 13.77 -16.64
C VAL A 98 0.20 12.92 -15.55
N PRO A 99 0.18 11.59 -15.70
CA PRO A 99 -0.20 10.69 -14.62
C PRO A 99 0.89 10.60 -13.56
N CYS A 100 0.55 10.09 -12.39
CA CYS A 100 1.49 9.81 -11.31
C CYS A 100 1.59 8.30 -11.09
N SER A 101 2.82 7.81 -10.98
CA SER A 101 3.11 6.46 -10.50
C SER A 101 4.44 6.50 -9.77
N ASP A 102 4.41 6.42 -8.45
CA ASP A 102 5.61 6.51 -7.62
C ASP A 102 5.55 5.53 -6.46
N THR A 103 6.72 5.11 -6.01
CA THR A 103 6.89 4.23 -4.86
C THR A 103 7.78 4.93 -3.83
N ILE A 104 7.25 5.13 -2.63
CA ILE A 104 7.93 5.79 -1.54
C ILE A 104 8.22 4.78 -0.44
N SER A 105 9.48 4.63 -0.06
CA SER A 105 9.91 3.76 1.03
C SER A 105 10.13 4.59 2.29
N ILE A 106 9.55 4.14 3.40
CA ILE A 106 9.69 4.75 4.71
C ILE A 106 10.40 3.75 5.63
N PRO A 107 11.66 4.04 6.01
CA PRO A 107 12.39 3.21 6.96
C PRO A 107 11.71 3.14 8.32
N ALA A 108 12.02 2.09 9.09
CA ALA A 108 11.52 1.93 10.44
C ALA A 108 11.88 3.13 11.34
N ASN A 109 10.95 3.52 12.20
CA ASN A 109 11.15 4.55 13.24
C ASN A 109 11.45 5.98 12.73
N ILE A 110 11.17 6.28 11.46
CA ILE A 110 11.30 7.64 10.91
C ILE A 110 10.12 8.51 11.33
N THR A 111 8.92 7.95 11.31
CA THR A 111 7.68 8.63 11.65
C THR A 111 6.65 7.63 12.17
N ASP A 112 5.68 8.11 12.90
CA ASP A 112 4.53 7.33 13.37
C ASP A 112 3.27 7.53 12.51
N THR A 113 3.27 8.51 11.63
CA THR A 113 2.14 8.81 10.75
C THR A 113 2.57 9.25 9.36
N VAL A 114 1.73 8.93 8.37
CA VAL A 114 1.77 9.47 7.02
C VAL A 114 0.42 10.10 6.71
N CYS A 115 0.45 11.35 6.26
CA CYS A 115 -0.75 12.08 5.89
C CYS A 115 -0.75 12.36 4.38
N PHE A 116 -1.84 11.98 3.71
CA PHE A 116 -2.13 12.33 2.32
C PHE A 116 -3.19 13.43 2.29
N THR A 117 -2.92 14.50 1.58
CA THR A 117 -3.90 15.53 1.24
C THR A 117 -4.08 15.56 -0.27
N ILE A 118 -5.31 15.42 -0.72
CA ILE A 118 -5.66 15.38 -2.15
C ILE A 118 -6.60 16.55 -2.42
N THR A 119 -6.22 17.41 -3.36
CA THR A 119 -7.02 18.57 -3.77
C THR A 119 -7.38 18.43 -5.24
N ILE A 120 -8.63 18.71 -5.58
CA ILE A 120 -9.15 18.62 -6.96
C ILE A 120 -9.71 19.95 -7.46
N THR A 121 -9.82 20.07 -8.77
CA THR A 121 -10.50 21.20 -9.44
C THR A 121 -11.92 20.83 -9.88
N PRO A 122 -12.80 21.79 -10.20
CA PRO A 122 -14.20 21.51 -10.59
C PRO A 122 -14.35 20.53 -11.75
N GLU A 123 -13.43 20.53 -12.70
CA GLU A 123 -13.50 19.70 -13.90
C GLU A 123 -12.86 18.33 -13.70
N THR A 124 -12.43 17.99 -12.50
CA THR A 124 -11.63 16.79 -12.25
C THR A 124 -12.45 15.52 -12.47
N LYS A 125 -11.97 14.70 -13.40
CA LYS A 125 -12.40 13.32 -13.59
C LYS A 125 -11.17 12.43 -13.56
N GLY A 126 -11.02 11.64 -12.51
CA GLY A 126 -9.84 10.83 -12.33
C GLY A 126 -9.87 9.99 -11.07
N ASP A 127 -8.77 9.31 -10.83
CA ASP A 127 -8.63 8.35 -9.75
C ASP A 127 -7.28 8.50 -9.05
N VAL A 128 -7.28 8.27 -7.75
CA VAL A 128 -6.08 8.12 -6.92
C VAL A 128 -6.15 6.78 -6.19
N VAL A 129 -5.14 5.96 -6.34
CA VAL A 129 -5.01 4.68 -5.66
C VAL A 129 -3.69 4.68 -4.87
N VAL A 130 -3.77 4.40 -3.60
CA VAL A 130 -2.59 4.24 -2.74
C VAL A 130 -2.62 2.85 -2.13
N GLU A 131 -1.57 2.08 -2.37
CA GLU A 131 -1.35 0.77 -1.78
C GLU A 131 -0.23 0.85 -0.76
N VAL A 132 -0.47 0.29 0.41
CA VAL A 132 0.47 0.30 1.54
C VAL A 132 0.97 -1.10 1.79
N TYR A 133 2.27 -1.24 1.79
CA TYR A 133 2.98 -2.50 2.06
C TYR A 133 3.84 -2.34 3.31
N VAL A 134 4.07 -3.45 4.00
CA VAL A 134 4.84 -3.50 5.25
C VAL A 134 5.74 -4.74 5.27
N ARG A 135 6.89 -4.64 5.93
CA ARG A 135 7.78 -5.76 6.25
C ARG A 135 8.42 -5.66 7.62
#